data_83b40c28185f0b73cdbd10f87521d9a4
#
_entry.id   83b40c28185f0b73cdbd10f87521d9a4
#
_cell.length_a   1.000
_cell.length_b   1.000
_cell.length_c   1.000
_cell.angle_alpha   90.00
_cell.angle_beta   90.00
_cell.angle_gamma   90.00
#
_symmetry.space_group_name_H-M   'P 1'
#
loop_
_entity.id
_entity.type
_entity.pdbx_description
1 polymer ?
#
loop_
_entity_poly.entity_id
_entity_poly.type
_entity_poly.pdbx_seq_one_letter_code
_entity_poly.pdbx_strand_id
1 'polypeptide(L)'
;MLNDWGQYKTTIDGLDIHFLHVRSKHENALPLIITHGWPGSVIEFMKIIGPLTDPTAHGGKAEDAFHVIAPSLPGHGFSDKATETGWGIPRIAGAWITLMRRLGYTRWVAQGGDWGSVVTTAIGVVKPDDCAAIHVNMPLVFPEPDQLQDMDPF
;
A
#
# COMPACT_ATOMS: atom_id res chain seq x y z
N MET A 1 -15.84 -14.76 -0.26
CA MET A 1 -14.59 -14.45 0.51
C MET A 1 -13.67 -13.60 -0.36
N LEU A 2 -12.43 -14.00 -0.73
CA LEU A 2 -11.56 -13.12 -1.53
C LEU A 2 -12.17 -12.77 -2.91
N ASN A 3 -12.90 -13.69 -3.52
CA ASN A 3 -13.58 -13.48 -4.82
C ASN A 3 -14.78 -12.52 -4.75
N ASP A 4 -15.23 -12.15 -3.57
CA ASP A 4 -16.30 -11.16 -3.40
C ASP A 4 -15.77 -9.73 -3.58
N TRP A 5 -14.43 -9.57 -3.53
CA TRP A 5 -13.73 -8.33 -3.79
C TRP A 5 -13.17 -8.31 -5.21
N GLY A 6 -13.13 -7.17 -5.86
CA GLY A 6 -12.56 -7.02 -7.20
C GLY A 6 -11.07 -7.35 -7.21
N GLN A 7 -10.71 -8.48 -7.82
CA GLN A 7 -9.32 -8.93 -7.99
C GLN A 7 -8.84 -8.62 -9.41
N TYR A 8 -7.65 -8.08 -9.52
CA TYR A 8 -7.06 -7.68 -10.78
C TYR A 8 -5.57 -8.03 -10.82
N LYS A 9 -5.03 -8.10 -12.03
CA LYS A 9 -3.59 -8.14 -12.29
C LYS A 9 -3.21 -7.07 -13.31
N THR A 10 -2.01 -6.52 -13.17
CA THR A 10 -1.42 -5.61 -14.16
C THR A 10 0.08 -5.81 -14.19
N THR A 11 0.68 -5.77 -15.36
CA THR A 11 2.13 -5.86 -15.50
C THR A 11 2.78 -4.50 -15.25
N ILE A 12 3.68 -4.42 -14.28
CA ILE A 12 4.50 -3.23 -13.99
C ILE A 12 5.96 -3.66 -13.99
N ASP A 13 6.79 -2.99 -14.78
CA ASP A 13 8.22 -3.30 -14.95
C ASP A 13 8.51 -4.78 -15.22
N GLY A 14 7.67 -5.41 -16.05
CA GLY A 14 7.81 -6.81 -16.43
C GLY A 14 7.32 -7.83 -15.40
N LEU A 15 6.74 -7.39 -14.28
CA LEU A 15 6.20 -8.26 -13.25
C LEU A 15 4.68 -8.11 -13.14
N ASP A 16 3.95 -9.21 -13.12
CA ASP A 16 2.50 -9.20 -12.91
C ASP A 16 2.18 -8.99 -11.44
N ILE A 17 1.59 -7.86 -11.15
CA ILE A 17 1.14 -7.46 -9.81
C ILE A 17 -0.35 -7.73 -9.67
N HIS A 18 -0.68 -8.59 -8.73
CA HIS A 18 -2.05 -8.81 -8.27
C HIS A 18 -2.45 -7.73 -7.27
N PHE A 19 -3.70 -7.27 -7.33
CA PHE A 19 -4.24 -6.34 -6.36
C PHE A 19 -5.75 -6.47 -6.22
N LEU A 20 -6.26 -6.14 -5.04
CA LEU A 20 -7.67 -5.88 -4.82
C LEU A 20 -7.96 -4.43 -5.17
N HIS A 21 -9.09 -4.16 -5.82
CA HIS A 21 -9.59 -2.82 -6.04
C HIS A 21 -11.06 -2.77 -5.66
N VAL A 22 -11.34 -2.28 -4.48
CA VAL A 22 -12.69 -2.22 -3.90
C VAL A 22 -13.15 -0.77 -3.84
N ARG A 23 -14.09 -0.45 -4.72
CA ARG A 23 -14.66 0.90 -4.75
C ARG A 23 -15.72 1.06 -3.68
N SER A 24 -15.67 2.19 -2.98
CA SER A 24 -16.77 2.64 -2.14
C SER A 24 -17.99 3.00 -2.99
N LYS A 25 -19.19 2.85 -2.43
CA LYS A 25 -20.42 3.40 -2.98
C LYS A 25 -20.54 4.92 -2.83
N HIS A 26 -19.70 5.52 -1.99
CA HIS A 26 -19.66 6.97 -1.74
C HIS A 26 -18.81 7.65 -2.81
N GLU A 27 -19.38 8.58 -3.57
CA GLU A 27 -18.73 9.20 -4.75
C GLU A 27 -17.43 9.94 -4.42
N ASN A 28 -17.36 10.58 -3.26
CA ASN A 28 -16.19 11.38 -2.82
C ASN A 28 -15.18 10.57 -1.98
N ALA A 29 -15.25 9.22 -2.02
CA ALA A 29 -14.32 8.38 -1.29
C ALA A 29 -12.87 8.63 -1.72
N LEU A 30 -11.98 8.80 -0.73
CA LEU A 30 -10.56 9.05 -0.99
C LEU A 30 -9.87 7.74 -1.40
N PRO A 31 -9.13 7.69 -2.52
CA PRO A 31 -8.35 6.49 -2.87
C PRO A 31 -7.24 6.22 -1.86
N LEU A 32 -7.18 4.98 -1.38
CA LEU A 32 -6.21 4.50 -0.41
C LEU A 32 -5.51 3.27 -0.99
N ILE A 33 -4.20 3.34 -1.16
CA ILE A 33 -3.38 2.15 -1.36
C ILE A 33 -2.88 1.64 -0.02
N ILE A 34 -3.14 0.36 0.27
CA ILE A 34 -2.77 -0.28 1.53
C ILE A 34 -1.86 -1.48 1.28
N THR A 35 -0.68 -1.49 1.89
CA THR A 35 0.35 -2.50 1.66
C THR A 35 0.55 -3.39 2.88
N HIS A 36 0.43 -4.71 2.65
CA HIS A 36 0.64 -5.74 3.68
C HIS A 36 2.13 -5.95 4.01
N GLY A 37 2.40 -6.79 5.00
CA GLY A 37 3.73 -7.15 5.44
C GLY A 37 4.16 -8.56 5.11
N TRP A 38 5.28 -8.98 5.69
CA TRP A 38 5.83 -10.33 5.58
C TRP A 38 5.64 -11.07 6.93
N PRO A 39 5.25 -12.34 6.92
CA PRO A 39 4.96 -13.22 5.75
C PRO A 39 3.50 -13.15 5.29
N GLY A 40 2.84 -12.02 5.43
CA GLY A 40 1.42 -11.81 5.20
C GLY A 40 0.98 -11.74 3.75
N SER A 41 -0.23 -11.24 3.56
CA SER A 41 -0.87 -11.05 2.26
C SER A 41 -2.03 -10.06 2.36
N VAL A 42 -2.69 -9.77 1.24
CA VAL A 42 -3.91 -8.94 1.20
C VAL A 42 -5.05 -9.46 2.09
N ILE A 43 -4.98 -10.72 2.55
CA ILE A 43 -5.96 -11.33 3.47
C ILE A 43 -5.98 -10.60 4.82
N GLU A 44 -4.89 -9.96 5.24
CA GLU A 44 -4.83 -9.16 6.46
C GLU A 44 -5.89 -8.06 6.49
N PHE A 45 -6.27 -7.55 5.31
CA PHE A 45 -7.19 -6.42 5.17
C PHE A 45 -8.67 -6.82 5.10
N MET A 46 -9.01 -8.12 5.06
CA MET A 46 -10.38 -8.61 4.86
C MET A 46 -11.38 -8.04 5.88
N LYS A 47 -10.95 -7.77 7.11
CA LYS A 47 -11.83 -7.22 8.15
C LYS A 47 -12.01 -5.71 8.08
N ILE A 48 -11.10 -4.99 7.43
CA ILE A 48 -11.11 -3.53 7.38
C ILE A 48 -11.61 -2.97 6.04
N ILE A 49 -11.58 -3.75 4.97
CA ILE A 49 -12.07 -3.32 3.65
C ILE A 49 -13.53 -2.87 3.72
N GLY A 50 -14.40 -3.65 4.35
CA GLY A 50 -15.81 -3.27 4.52
C GLY A 50 -15.99 -1.93 5.24
N PRO A 51 -15.47 -1.77 6.47
CA PRO A 51 -15.52 -0.50 7.20
C PRO A 51 -14.92 0.69 6.45
N LEU A 52 -13.84 0.49 5.70
CA LEU A 52 -13.20 1.55 4.92
C LEU A 52 -14.01 1.94 3.67
N THR A 53 -14.65 0.97 3.00
CA THR A 53 -15.38 1.24 1.75
C THR A 53 -16.86 1.60 1.97
N ASP A 54 -17.44 1.17 3.08
CA ASP A 54 -18.82 1.50 3.48
C ASP A 54 -18.87 1.86 4.97
N PRO A 55 -18.25 2.97 5.41
CA PRO A 55 -18.25 3.34 6.83
C PRO A 55 -19.67 3.54 7.38
N THR A 56 -20.63 3.94 6.56
CA THR A 56 -22.01 4.17 7.02
C THR A 56 -22.71 2.89 7.49
N ALA A 57 -22.33 1.74 6.96
CA ALA A 57 -22.81 0.44 7.46
C ALA A 57 -22.13 0.01 8.77
N HIS A 58 -21.08 0.73 9.19
CA HIS A 58 -20.27 0.41 10.37
C HIS A 58 -20.25 1.55 11.42
N GLY A 59 -21.23 2.47 11.37
CA GLY A 59 -21.37 3.56 12.33
C GLY A 59 -20.52 4.80 12.06
N GLY A 60 -19.80 4.84 10.95
CA GLY A 60 -19.04 5.99 10.46
C GLY A 60 -19.88 6.88 9.53
N LYS A 61 -19.21 7.83 8.86
CA LYS A 61 -19.83 8.79 7.97
C LYS A 61 -19.40 8.55 6.51
N ALA A 62 -20.19 9.02 5.55
CA ALA A 62 -19.85 8.91 4.13
C ALA A 62 -18.54 9.62 3.76
N GLU A 63 -18.22 10.71 4.43
CA GLU A 63 -16.98 11.48 4.25
C GLU A 63 -15.71 10.73 4.69
N ASP A 64 -15.86 9.67 5.51
CA ASP A 64 -14.76 8.81 5.98
C ASP A 64 -14.45 7.66 5.02
N ALA A 65 -15.12 7.60 3.88
CA ALA A 65 -15.03 6.48 2.95
C ALA A 65 -13.73 6.51 2.11
N PHE A 66 -13.24 5.30 1.81
CA PHE A 66 -12.10 5.09 0.93
C PHE A 66 -12.43 4.16 -0.24
N HIS A 67 -11.85 4.43 -1.42
CA HIS A 67 -11.63 3.38 -2.41
C HIS A 67 -10.37 2.65 -2.04
N VAL A 68 -10.43 1.34 -1.78
CA VAL A 68 -9.29 0.58 -1.29
C VAL A 68 -8.59 -0.15 -2.43
N ILE A 69 -7.29 0.08 -2.58
CA ILE A 69 -6.38 -0.64 -3.46
C ILE A 69 -5.39 -1.40 -2.58
N ALA A 70 -5.43 -2.73 -2.62
CA ALA A 70 -4.55 -3.57 -1.82
C ALA A 70 -3.71 -4.49 -2.73
N PRO A 71 -2.51 -4.05 -3.13
CA PRO A 71 -1.61 -4.87 -3.94
C PRO A 71 -0.96 -5.98 -3.10
N SER A 72 -0.78 -7.15 -3.72
CA SER A 72 0.10 -8.18 -3.22
C SER A 72 1.55 -7.80 -3.53
N LEU A 73 2.41 -7.80 -2.52
CA LEU A 73 3.85 -7.57 -2.71
C LEU A 73 4.43 -8.57 -3.73
N PRO A 74 5.47 -8.20 -4.49
CA PRO A 74 6.18 -9.12 -5.35
C PRO A 74 6.54 -10.42 -4.63
N GLY A 75 6.21 -11.57 -5.24
CA GLY A 75 6.42 -12.89 -4.65
C GLY A 75 5.43 -13.31 -3.58
N HIS A 76 4.41 -12.51 -3.28
CA HIS A 76 3.35 -12.80 -2.31
C HIS A 76 1.99 -12.96 -3.00
N GLY A 77 1.11 -13.73 -2.39
CA GLY A 77 -0.25 -13.93 -2.90
C GLY A 77 -0.26 -14.39 -4.36
N PHE A 78 -0.91 -13.60 -5.22
CA PHE A 78 -1.01 -13.89 -6.65
C PHE A 78 -0.15 -12.96 -7.52
N SER A 79 0.72 -12.13 -6.93
CA SER A 79 1.76 -11.43 -7.66
C SER A 79 2.88 -12.37 -8.04
N ASP A 80 3.50 -12.14 -9.20
CA ASP A 80 4.61 -12.94 -9.67
C ASP A 80 5.85 -12.77 -8.79
N LYS A 81 6.72 -13.78 -8.82
CA LYS A 81 8.05 -13.71 -8.22
C LYS A 81 9.01 -13.02 -9.17
N ALA A 82 9.77 -12.08 -8.64
CA ALA A 82 10.84 -11.46 -9.41
C ALA A 82 11.88 -12.53 -9.82
N THR A 83 12.17 -12.59 -11.10
CA THR A 83 13.20 -13.48 -11.67
C THR A 83 14.56 -12.77 -11.82
N GLU A 84 14.56 -11.44 -11.62
CA GLU A 84 15.74 -10.58 -11.69
C GLU A 84 15.96 -9.86 -10.36
N THR A 85 17.19 -9.46 -10.10
CA THR A 85 17.53 -8.62 -8.96
C THR A 85 16.97 -7.20 -9.12
N GLY A 86 16.86 -6.45 -8.00
CA GLY A 86 16.48 -5.03 -8.02
C GLY A 86 15.01 -4.74 -7.67
N TRP A 87 14.20 -5.74 -7.38
CA TRP A 87 12.85 -5.54 -6.82
C TRP A 87 12.90 -5.23 -5.32
N GLY A 88 13.68 -4.20 -4.95
CA GLY A 88 13.73 -3.67 -3.59
C GLY A 88 12.64 -2.62 -3.32
N ILE A 89 12.63 -2.09 -2.11
CA ILE A 89 11.63 -1.13 -1.61
C ILE A 89 11.40 0.07 -2.55
N PRO A 90 12.44 0.75 -3.08
CA PRO A 90 12.22 1.90 -3.96
C PRO A 90 11.47 1.52 -5.25
N ARG A 91 11.76 0.34 -5.83
CA ARG A 91 11.09 -0.13 -7.05
C ARG A 91 9.63 -0.50 -6.76
N ILE A 92 9.36 -1.14 -5.63
CA ILE A 92 7.99 -1.46 -5.19
C ILE A 92 7.19 -0.16 -4.98
N ALA A 93 7.77 0.84 -4.30
CA ALA A 93 7.13 2.14 -4.12
C ALA A 93 6.81 2.81 -5.48
N GLY A 94 7.75 2.80 -6.44
CA GLY A 94 7.52 3.27 -7.80
C GLY A 94 6.41 2.51 -8.54
N ALA A 95 6.34 1.18 -8.33
CA ALA A 95 5.28 0.35 -8.91
C ALA A 95 3.90 0.72 -8.33
N TRP A 96 3.79 1.02 -7.03
CA TRP A 96 2.55 1.46 -6.39
C TRP A 96 2.09 2.83 -6.90
N ILE A 97 2.99 3.79 -7.05
CA ILE A 97 2.72 5.08 -7.67
C ILE A 97 2.19 4.88 -9.11
N THR A 98 2.85 4.02 -9.88
CA THR A 98 2.42 3.68 -11.24
C THR A 98 1.04 3.02 -11.25
N LEU A 99 0.76 2.12 -10.32
CA LEU A 99 -0.55 1.47 -10.18
C LEU A 99 -1.66 2.49 -9.94
N MET A 100 -1.47 3.40 -8.98
CA MET A 100 -2.48 4.43 -8.67
C MET A 100 -2.76 5.35 -9.87
N ARG A 101 -1.72 5.73 -10.60
CA ARG A 101 -1.85 6.53 -11.83
C ARG A 101 -2.57 5.78 -12.96
N ARG A 102 -2.28 4.49 -13.14
CA ARG A 102 -2.99 3.64 -14.13
C ARG A 102 -4.47 3.48 -13.81
N LEU A 103 -4.84 3.48 -12.53
CA LEU A 103 -6.22 3.46 -12.08
C LEU A 103 -6.92 4.83 -12.21
N GLY A 104 -6.19 5.88 -12.65
CA GLY A 104 -6.72 7.22 -12.90
C GLY A 104 -6.82 8.09 -11.63
N TYR A 105 -6.18 7.70 -10.55
CA TYR A 105 -6.19 8.47 -9.31
C TYR A 105 -5.14 9.57 -9.33
N THR A 106 -5.62 10.83 -9.27
CA THR A 106 -4.79 12.05 -9.27
C THR A 106 -4.58 12.62 -7.87
N ARG A 107 -5.31 12.10 -6.87
CA ARG A 107 -5.14 12.41 -5.45
C ARG A 107 -5.49 11.17 -4.64
N TRP A 108 -4.53 10.67 -3.87
CA TRP A 108 -4.67 9.43 -3.09
C TRP A 108 -3.81 9.48 -1.83
N VAL A 109 -3.99 8.50 -0.94
CA VAL A 109 -3.17 8.32 0.27
C VAL A 109 -2.63 6.90 0.33
N ALA A 110 -1.53 6.70 1.06
CA ALA A 110 -0.92 5.39 1.23
C ALA A 110 -0.89 4.98 2.71
N GLN A 111 -1.08 3.69 2.96
CA GLN A 111 -0.96 3.08 4.28
C GLN A 111 -0.13 1.79 4.20
N GLY A 112 0.63 1.49 5.25
CA GLY A 112 1.34 0.22 5.36
C GLY A 112 1.75 -0.12 6.78
N GLY A 113 1.84 -1.42 7.03
CA GLY A 113 2.40 -2.02 8.23
C GLY A 113 3.53 -2.98 7.88
N ASP A 114 4.44 -3.27 8.81
CA ASP A 114 5.57 -4.16 8.58
C ASP A 114 6.38 -3.75 7.33
N TRP A 115 6.66 -4.64 6.36
CA TRP A 115 7.28 -4.27 5.08
C TRP A 115 6.47 -3.24 4.29
N GLY A 116 5.14 -3.28 4.40
CA GLY A 116 4.27 -2.27 3.83
C GLY A 116 4.54 -0.87 4.41
N SER A 117 4.96 -0.78 5.68
CA SER A 117 5.37 0.48 6.31
C SER A 117 6.60 1.07 5.63
N VAL A 118 7.59 0.21 5.31
CA VAL A 118 8.82 0.63 4.62
C VAL A 118 8.52 1.10 3.20
N VAL A 119 7.66 0.37 2.47
CA VAL A 119 7.21 0.78 1.12
C VAL A 119 6.46 2.11 1.18
N THR A 120 5.54 2.27 2.14
CA THR A 120 4.76 3.51 2.31
C THR A 120 5.66 4.69 2.69
N THR A 121 6.65 4.48 3.54
CA THR A 121 7.68 5.49 3.87
C THR A 121 8.47 5.89 2.61
N ALA A 122 8.86 4.92 1.78
CA ALA A 122 9.55 5.21 0.52
C ALA A 122 8.68 6.04 -0.45
N ILE A 123 7.35 5.79 -0.51
CA ILE A 123 6.42 6.65 -1.25
C ILE A 123 6.47 8.08 -0.71
N GLY A 124 6.45 8.25 0.62
CA GLY A 124 6.54 9.55 1.26
C GLY A 124 7.85 10.29 0.99
N VAL A 125 8.98 9.57 0.90
CA VAL A 125 10.29 10.13 0.54
C VAL A 125 10.32 10.58 -0.92
N VAL A 126 9.77 9.78 -1.84
CA VAL A 126 9.62 10.17 -3.27
C VAL A 126 8.70 11.37 -3.40
N LYS A 127 7.71 11.49 -2.51
CA LYS A 127 6.77 12.61 -2.45
C LYS A 127 6.12 12.92 -3.80
N PRO A 128 5.43 11.97 -4.44
CA PRO A 128 4.75 12.25 -5.70
C PRO A 128 3.59 13.24 -5.46
N ASP A 129 3.38 14.18 -6.39
CA ASP A 129 2.39 15.26 -6.26
C ASP A 129 0.95 14.76 -6.05
N ASP A 130 0.66 13.55 -6.54
CA ASP A 130 -0.64 12.90 -6.44
C ASP A 130 -0.86 12.12 -5.11
N CYS A 131 0.19 11.92 -4.30
CA CYS A 131 0.09 11.34 -2.95
C CYS A 131 -0.09 12.44 -1.90
N ALA A 132 -1.31 12.56 -1.35
CA ALA A 132 -1.66 13.63 -0.42
C ALA A 132 -1.13 13.38 1.01
N ALA A 133 -1.02 12.11 1.44
CA ALA A 133 -0.54 11.74 2.77
C ALA A 133 -0.13 10.27 2.83
N ILE A 134 0.67 9.95 3.84
CA ILE A 134 1.01 8.57 4.19
C ILE A 134 0.64 8.29 5.65
N HIS A 135 0.30 7.04 5.95
CA HIS A 135 0.09 6.53 7.28
C HIS A 135 0.89 5.24 7.48
N VAL A 136 1.64 5.14 8.57
CA VAL A 136 2.38 3.93 8.93
C VAL A 136 2.09 3.57 10.39
N ASN A 137 1.85 2.29 10.66
CA ASN A 137 1.65 1.79 12.02
C ASN A 137 2.92 1.12 12.60
N MET A 138 4.01 1.11 11.84
CA MET A 138 5.34 0.68 12.26
C MET A 138 6.39 1.66 11.69
N PRO A 139 6.54 2.86 12.29
CA PRO A 139 7.56 3.79 11.85
C PRO A 139 8.96 3.24 12.19
N LEU A 140 9.80 3.08 11.17
CA LEU A 140 11.20 2.69 11.32
C LEU A 140 12.08 3.92 11.15
N VAL A 141 12.85 4.22 12.18
CA VAL A 141 13.86 5.29 12.16
C VAL A 141 15.21 4.63 12.39
N PHE A 142 16.13 4.86 11.48
CA PHE A 142 17.52 4.44 11.60
C PHE A 142 18.35 5.65 11.99
N PRO A 143 19.28 5.51 12.95
CA PRO A 143 20.20 6.60 13.28
C PRO A 143 21.10 6.91 12.09
N GLU A 144 21.44 8.18 11.92
CA GLU A 144 22.43 8.59 10.92
C GLU A 144 23.80 7.96 11.26
N PRO A 145 24.67 7.68 10.26
CA PRO A 145 25.96 7.01 10.49
C PRO A 145 26.87 7.70 11.49
N ASP A 146 26.83 9.02 11.61
CA ASP A 146 27.56 9.82 12.58
C ASP A 146 27.02 9.64 14.01
N GLN A 147 25.71 9.43 14.18
CA GLN A 147 25.09 9.14 15.47
C GLN A 147 25.47 7.75 16.01
N LEU A 148 25.79 6.81 15.11
CA LEU A 148 26.24 5.46 15.50
C LEU A 148 27.65 5.45 16.09
N GLN A 149 28.49 6.46 15.80
CA GLN A 149 29.88 6.56 16.32
C GLN A 149 29.90 6.97 17.79
N ASP A 150 28.86 7.65 18.27
CA ASP A 150 28.74 8.10 19.66
C ASP A 150 27.97 7.09 20.55
N MET A 151 27.58 5.96 20.02
CA MET A 151 26.95 4.90 20.82
C MET A 151 27.98 4.11 21.57
N ASP A 152 27.98 4.21 22.92
CA ASP A 152 28.82 3.43 23.82
C ASP A 152 28.58 1.92 23.56
N PRO A 153 29.62 1.12 23.25
CA PRO A 153 29.45 -0.33 23.15
C PRO A 153 29.17 -0.88 24.54
N PHE A 154 28.03 -1.51 24.73
CA PHE A 154 27.63 -2.22 25.96
C PHE A 154 28.67 -3.20 26.45
#